data_066938b528fe16204aa0148e0a46499a
#
_entry.id   066938b528fe16204aa0148e0a46499a
#
_cell.length_a   1.000
_cell.length_b   1.000
_cell.length_c   1.000
_cell.angle_alpha   90.00
_cell.angle_beta   90.00
_cell.angle_gamma   90.00
#
_symmetry.space_group_name_H-M   'P 1'
#
loop_
_entity.id
_entity.type
_entity.pdbx_description
1 polymer ?
#
loop_
_entity_poly.entity_id
_entity_poly.type
_entity_poly.pdbx_seq_one_letter_code
_entity_poly.pdbx_strand_id
1 'polypeptide(L)'
;MKPIIALILFFLSFSLFAQDDIKANYDKKEVYITMRDGTKLFTAIYTPKDIAANKKYPILMQRTCYSVAPYGEENYKRSLGPNSYLAKDKYIFVYQDVRGRYMSEGVFTNMTPQVVQKSKKDVDESTDTYDTVDWLIKNLKNNNEKVGQYGTSYPGFYAAVGAISKHPALVASSPQAPISDFFFDDFHHNGAFIMGYFKTFPVFGVQKTKAEDKAWYSDQSIKSTSRDGSIFYKELGTLKEGVDKYYKDNFFMQEIMD
;
A
#
# COMPACT_ATOMS: atom_id res chain seq x y z
N MET A 1 -10.90 -41.85 -5.25
CA MET A 1 -10.85 -40.54 -5.96
C MET A 1 -12.07 -39.63 -5.75
N LYS A 2 -13.29 -40.16 -5.56
CA LYS A 2 -14.51 -39.32 -5.36
C LYS A 2 -14.54 -38.44 -4.09
N PRO A 3 -14.05 -38.83 -2.89
CA PRO A 3 -14.16 -38.00 -1.70
C PRO A 3 -13.19 -36.78 -1.72
N ILE A 4 -12.03 -36.88 -2.41
CA ILE A 4 -11.06 -35.80 -2.47
C ILE A 4 -11.58 -34.65 -3.35
N ILE A 5 -12.26 -34.96 -4.45
CA ILE A 5 -12.86 -33.99 -5.35
C ILE A 5 -14.00 -33.24 -4.65
N ALA A 6 -14.82 -33.93 -3.85
CA ALA A 6 -15.89 -33.30 -3.07
C ALA A 6 -15.33 -32.35 -1.98
N LEU A 7 -14.20 -32.70 -1.35
CA LEU A 7 -13.55 -31.89 -0.35
C LEU A 7 -12.94 -30.61 -0.98
N ILE A 8 -12.32 -30.71 -2.16
CA ILE A 8 -11.76 -29.55 -2.89
C ILE A 8 -12.88 -28.60 -3.34
N LEU A 9 -14.00 -29.14 -3.82
CA LEU A 9 -15.16 -28.31 -4.19
C LEU A 9 -15.81 -27.65 -2.98
N PHE A 10 -15.80 -28.25 -1.81
CA PHE A 10 -16.30 -27.68 -0.57
C PHE A 10 -15.41 -26.50 -0.09
N PHE A 11 -14.09 -26.61 -0.19
CA PHE A 11 -13.18 -25.50 0.14
C PHE A 11 -13.23 -24.34 -0.88
N LEU A 12 -13.45 -24.64 -2.16
CA LEU A 12 -13.63 -23.60 -3.19
C LEU A 12 -14.92 -22.80 -2.98
N SER A 13 -15.98 -23.40 -2.48
CA SER A 13 -17.24 -22.71 -2.20
C SER A 13 -17.14 -21.73 -1.01
N PHE A 14 -16.33 -22.01 0.00
CA PHE A 14 -16.11 -21.09 1.12
C PHE A 14 -15.37 -19.78 0.71
N SER A 15 -14.52 -19.85 -0.32
CA SER A 15 -13.79 -18.69 -0.81
C SER A 15 -14.68 -17.71 -1.59
N LEU A 16 -15.78 -18.17 -2.17
CA LEU A 16 -16.73 -17.34 -2.93
C LEU A 16 -17.67 -16.55 -2.00
N PHE A 17 -18.04 -17.13 -0.86
CA PHE A 17 -18.98 -16.49 0.07
C PHE A 17 -18.43 -15.21 0.73
N ALA A 18 -17.10 -15.10 0.96
CA ALA A 18 -16.51 -13.92 1.60
C ALA A 18 -16.50 -12.69 0.69
N GLN A 19 -16.35 -12.88 -0.63
CA GLN A 19 -16.35 -11.77 -1.59
C GLN A 19 -17.78 -11.28 -1.87
N ASP A 20 -18.73 -12.20 -1.92
CA ASP A 20 -20.15 -11.87 -2.10
C ASP A 20 -20.70 -11.10 -0.90
N ASP A 21 -20.21 -11.36 0.31
CA ASP A 21 -20.63 -10.63 1.51
C ASP A 21 -20.19 -9.15 1.46
N ILE A 22 -18.95 -8.85 1.01
CA ILE A 22 -18.50 -7.46 0.85
C ILE A 22 -19.32 -6.76 -0.24
N LYS A 23 -19.49 -7.36 -1.41
CA LYS A 23 -20.28 -6.79 -2.51
C LYS A 23 -21.76 -6.62 -2.16
N ALA A 24 -22.28 -7.49 -1.32
CA ALA A 24 -23.65 -7.38 -0.83
C ALA A 24 -23.84 -6.17 0.11
N ASN A 25 -22.85 -5.83 0.92
CA ASN A 25 -22.95 -4.86 2.01
C ASN A 25 -22.28 -3.51 1.72
N TYR A 26 -21.41 -3.42 0.70
CA TYR A 26 -20.65 -2.22 0.37
C TYR A 26 -20.76 -1.88 -1.11
N ASP A 27 -20.79 -0.59 -1.40
CA ASP A 27 -20.54 -0.04 -2.73
C ASP A 27 -19.07 0.34 -2.86
N LYS A 28 -18.44 -0.06 -3.96
CA LYS A 28 -17.08 0.35 -4.29
C LYS A 28 -17.11 1.48 -5.31
N LYS A 29 -16.30 2.50 -5.06
CA LYS A 29 -16.07 3.60 -5.98
C LYS A 29 -14.56 3.84 -6.12
N GLU A 30 -14.12 4.11 -7.34
CA GLU A 30 -12.73 4.46 -7.64
C GLU A 30 -12.67 5.92 -8.09
N VAL A 31 -11.78 6.69 -7.49
CA VAL A 31 -11.63 8.11 -7.76
C VAL A 31 -10.16 8.52 -7.82
N TYR A 32 -9.88 9.60 -8.51
CA TYR A 32 -8.61 10.30 -8.43
C TYR A 32 -8.76 11.52 -7.52
N ILE A 33 -8.00 11.56 -6.43
CA ILE A 33 -7.93 12.70 -5.52
C ILE A 33 -6.77 13.58 -5.94
N THR A 34 -7.05 14.85 -6.25
CA THR A 34 -6.03 15.81 -6.66
C THR A 34 -5.34 16.40 -5.45
N MET A 35 -4.02 16.24 -5.39
CA MET A 35 -3.16 16.81 -4.36
C MET A 35 -2.87 18.29 -4.65
N ARG A 36 -2.30 19.02 -3.70
CA ARG A 36 -2.02 20.47 -3.77
C ARG A 36 -1.13 20.89 -4.94
N ASP A 37 -0.31 20.01 -5.47
CA ASP A 37 0.55 20.20 -6.62
C ASP A 37 -0.08 19.80 -7.96
N GLY A 38 -1.35 19.37 -7.93
CA GLY A 38 -2.09 18.91 -9.11
C GLY A 38 -1.95 17.42 -9.41
N THR A 39 -1.04 16.69 -8.75
CA THR A 39 -0.89 15.24 -8.91
C THR A 39 -2.14 14.51 -8.42
N LYS A 40 -2.57 13.50 -9.17
CA LYS A 40 -3.78 12.73 -8.84
C LYS A 40 -3.43 11.37 -8.28
N LEU A 41 -3.94 11.09 -7.06
CA LEU A 41 -3.74 9.81 -6.40
C LEU A 41 -4.99 8.94 -6.51
N PHE A 42 -4.78 7.71 -7.01
CA PHE A 42 -5.85 6.74 -7.18
C PHE A 42 -6.32 6.21 -5.83
N THR A 43 -7.63 6.23 -5.63
CA THR A 43 -8.24 5.89 -4.35
C THR A 43 -9.47 5.02 -4.56
N ALA A 44 -9.48 3.83 -3.96
CA ALA A 44 -10.63 2.94 -3.89
C ALA A 44 -11.37 3.15 -2.57
N ILE A 45 -12.67 3.44 -2.64
CA ILE A 45 -13.53 3.77 -1.51
C ILE A 45 -14.65 2.75 -1.42
N TYR A 46 -14.82 2.16 -0.25
CA TYR A 46 -15.91 1.23 0.06
C TYR A 46 -16.85 1.86 1.07
N THR A 47 -18.08 2.10 0.64
CA THR A 47 -19.12 2.75 1.45
C THR A 47 -20.23 1.76 1.78
N PRO A 48 -20.70 1.64 3.05
CA PRO A 48 -21.82 0.77 3.39
C PRO A 48 -23.05 1.08 2.56
N LYS A 49 -23.77 0.07 2.05
CA LYS A 49 -24.99 0.25 1.24
C LYS A 49 -26.19 0.71 2.03
N ASP A 50 -26.33 0.22 3.25
CA ASP A 50 -27.47 0.52 4.12
C ASP A 50 -27.24 1.80 4.94
N ILE A 51 -26.89 2.87 4.26
CA ILE A 51 -26.70 4.18 4.87
C ILE A 51 -28.05 4.73 5.32
N ALA A 52 -28.33 4.63 6.62
CA ALA A 52 -29.47 5.33 7.20
C ALA A 52 -29.28 6.85 7.05
N ALA A 53 -30.32 7.56 6.61
CA ALA A 53 -30.25 9.00 6.27
C ALA A 53 -29.66 9.89 7.39
N ASN A 54 -29.77 9.45 8.64
CA ASN A 54 -29.32 10.20 9.83
C ASN A 54 -28.03 9.62 10.47
N LYS A 55 -27.44 8.56 9.90
CA LYS A 55 -26.26 7.92 10.47
C LYS A 55 -25.00 8.38 9.74
N LYS A 56 -23.98 8.73 10.51
CA LYS A 56 -22.65 9.09 10.01
C LYS A 56 -21.64 8.03 10.42
N TYR A 57 -20.71 7.73 9.52
CA TYR A 57 -19.77 6.62 9.66
C TYR A 57 -18.32 7.13 9.71
N PRO A 58 -17.46 6.55 10.53
CA PRO A 58 -16.04 6.88 10.55
C PRO A 58 -15.37 6.33 9.28
N ILE A 59 -14.28 6.99 8.90
CA ILE A 59 -13.43 6.58 7.78
C ILE A 59 -12.22 5.86 8.33
N LEU A 60 -11.85 4.73 7.72
CA LEU A 60 -10.59 4.04 7.98
C LEU A 60 -9.78 3.94 6.69
N MET A 61 -8.60 4.58 6.68
CA MET A 61 -7.75 4.74 5.51
C MET A 61 -6.47 3.93 5.61
N GLN A 62 -6.05 3.36 4.49
CA GLN A 62 -4.72 2.79 4.28
C GLN A 62 -4.12 3.36 3.00
N ARG A 63 -2.91 3.91 3.10
CA ARG A 63 -2.08 4.29 1.95
C ARG A 63 -1.01 3.23 1.74
N THR A 64 -0.71 2.89 0.50
CA THR A 64 0.19 1.77 0.20
C THR A 64 0.97 1.96 -1.09
N CYS A 65 2.22 1.49 -1.11
CA CYS A 65 3.01 1.34 -2.32
C CYS A 65 2.86 -0.05 -2.96
N TYR A 66 2.06 -0.95 -2.36
CA TYR A 66 1.92 -2.36 -2.75
C TYR A 66 0.68 -2.68 -3.58
N SER A 67 -0.08 -1.69 -4.02
CA SER A 67 -1.35 -1.82 -4.75
C SER A 67 -2.60 -1.86 -3.87
N VAL A 68 -3.60 -1.10 -4.29
CA VAL A 68 -4.95 -1.15 -3.69
C VAL A 68 -5.85 -2.19 -4.34
N ALA A 69 -5.32 -2.97 -5.28
CA ALA A 69 -6.09 -3.98 -6.00
C ALA A 69 -7.10 -4.75 -5.11
N PRO A 70 -8.17 -5.27 -5.73
CA PRO A 70 -8.44 -5.33 -7.17
C PRO A 70 -8.94 -4.00 -7.73
N TYR A 71 -8.51 -3.64 -8.94
CA TYR A 71 -8.96 -2.45 -9.66
C TYR A 71 -10.25 -2.74 -10.44
N GLY A 72 -11.03 -1.68 -10.71
CA GLY A 72 -12.35 -1.73 -11.31
C GLY A 72 -13.46 -1.80 -10.26
N GLU A 73 -14.47 -0.95 -10.40
CA GLU A 73 -15.57 -0.78 -9.43
C GLU A 73 -16.37 -2.08 -9.19
N GLU A 74 -16.37 -2.99 -10.16
CA GLU A 74 -17.03 -4.29 -10.03
C GLU A 74 -16.20 -5.36 -9.29
N ASN A 75 -14.91 -5.08 -9.06
CA ASN A 75 -13.98 -6.02 -8.44
C ASN A 75 -13.76 -5.65 -6.96
N TYR A 76 -14.13 -6.54 -6.06
CA TYR A 76 -14.11 -6.27 -4.62
C TYR A 76 -12.97 -6.99 -3.91
N LYS A 77 -12.43 -6.38 -2.85
CA LYS A 77 -11.54 -7.06 -1.91
C LYS A 77 -12.28 -8.21 -1.22
N ARG A 78 -11.54 -9.24 -0.85
CA ARG A 78 -12.09 -10.37 -0.07
C ARG A 78 -12.42 -9.99 1.38
N SER A 79 -11.75 -8.97 1.91
CA SER A 79 -11.98 -8.43 3.26
C SER A 79 -11.69 -6.94 3.28
N LEU A 80 -12.34 -6.20 4.17
CA LEU A 80 -12.13 -4.77 4.39
C LEU A 80 -11.53 -4.53 5.77
N GLY A 81 -10.55 -3.63 5.82
CA GLY A 81 -9.86 -3.25 7.05
C GLY A 81 -8.99 -4.37 7.64
N PRO A 82 -8.44 -4.14 8.84
CA PRO A 82 -7.56 -5.09 9.50
C PRO A 82 -8.31 -6.26 10.16
N ASN A 83 -9.64 -6.15 10.32
CA ASN A 83 -10.49 -7.19 10.88
C ASN A 83 -11.96 -7.03 10.45
N SER A 84 -12.75 -8.09 10.61
CA SER A 84 -14.15 -8.11 10.17
C SER A 84 -15.11 -7.30 11.07
N TYR A 85 -14.72 -6.95 12.29
CA TYR A 85 -15.58 -6.19 13.21
C TYR A 85 -15.81 -4.77 12.69
N LEU A 86 -14.79 -4.12 12.14
CA LEU A 86 -14.91 -2.77 11.57
C LEU A 86 -15.85 -2.74 10.35
N ALA A 87 -15.90 -3.80 9.57
CA ALA A 87 -16.86 -3.91 8.48
C ALA A 87 -18.30 -4.10 9.01
N LYS A 88 -18.49 -4.87 10.09
CA LYS A 88 -19.79 -5.01 10.77
C LYS A 88 -20.24 -3.69 11.39
N ASP A 89 -19.30 -2.89 11.91
CA ASP A 89 -19.56 -1.55 12.44
C ASP A 89 -19.72 -0.47 11.35
N LYS A 90 -19.66 -0.90 10.07
CA LYS A 90 -19.94 -0.07 8.90
C LYS A 90 -19.02 1.13 8.74
N TYR A 91 -17.71 0.91 8.96
CA TYR A 91 -16.72 1.92 8.59
C TYR A 91 -16.73 2.15 7.08
N ILE A 92 -16.45 3.38 6.65
CA ILE A 92 -16.07 3.67 5.26
C ILE A 92 -14.60 3.31 5.13
N PHE A 93 -14.26 2.40 4.21
CA PHE A 93 -12.86 1.99 4.00
C PHE A 93 -12.29 2.69 2.78
N VAL A 94 -11.08 3.21 2.94
CA VAL A 94 -10.36 3.94 1.89
C VAL A 94 -8.98 3.33 1.70
N TYR A 95 -8.66 2.99 0.45
CA TYR A 95 -7.35 2.46 0.05
C TYR A 95 -6.79 3.35 -1.04
N GLN A 96 -5.57 3.87 -0.85
CA GLN A 96 -4.94 4.78 -1.79
C GLN A 96 -3.58 4.26 -2.23
N ASP A 97 -3.37 4.17 -3.56
CA ASP A 97 -2.03 4.02 -4.12
C ASP A 97 -1.25 5.30 -3.87
N VAL A 98 -0.06 5.19 -3.29
CA VAL A 98 0.79 6.36 -3.05
C VAL A 98 1.34 6.92 -4.36
N ARG A 99 1.83 8.13 -4.31
CA ARG A 99 2.44 8.88 -5.40
C ARG A 99 3.43 8.01 -6.19
N GLY A 100 3.29 8.01 -7.52
CA GLY A 100 4.15 7.26 -8.43
C GLY A 100 4.00 5.75 -8.42
N ARG A 101 3.01 5.21 -7.70
CA ARG A 101 2.74 3.77 -7.66
C ARG A 101 1.40 3.43 -8.32
N TYR A 102 1.37 2.29 -9.00
CA TYR A 102 0.21 1.70 -9.67
C TYR A 102 -0.62 2.69 -10.49
N MET A 103 -1.84 2.97 -10.08
CA MET A 103 -2.74 3.87 -10.81
C MET A 103 -2.54 5.34 -10.43
N SER A 104 -1.81 5.67 -9.35
CA SER A 104 -1.52 7.06 -8.97
C SER A 104 -0.50 7.72 -9.88
N GLU A 105 -0.67 9.00 -10.13
CA GLU A 105 0.28 9.84 -10.87
C GLU A 105 1.52 10.21 -10.02
N GLY A 106 2.47 10.90 -10.65
CA GLY A 106 3.69 11.41 -10.01
C GLY A 106 4.86 10.43 -10.07
N VAL A 107 5.91 10.77 -9.36
CA VAL A 107 7.16 9.99 -9.26
C VAL A 107 7.23 9.37 -7.86
N PHE A 108 7.56 8.11 -7.79
CA PHE A 108 7.77 7.43 -6.51
C PHE A 108 9.16 7.76 -5.98
N THR A 109 9.19 8.28 -4.76
CA THR A 109 10.42 8.39 -3.97
C THR A 109 10.31 7.43 -2.80
N ASN A 110 11.32 6.58 -2.65
CA ASN A 110 11.33 5.64 -1.56
C ASN A 110 11.48 6.39 -0.23
N MET A 111 10.54 6.17 0.70
CA MET A 111 10.50 6.86 2.00
C MET A 111 10.74 8.38 1.89
N THR A 112 9.89 9.06 1.10
CA THR A 112 10.03 10.50 0.86
C THR A 112 10.35 11.26 2.15
N PRO A 113 11.50 11.98 2.20
CA PRO A 113 11.88 12.75 3.38
C PRO A 113 10.82 13.78 3.77
N GLN A 114 10.59 13.92 5.06
CA GLN A 114 9.65 14.91 5.56
C GLN A 114 10.24 16.32 5.47
N VAL A 115 9.47 17.23 4.90
CA VAL A 115 9.79 18.67 4.94
C VAL A 115 9.40 19.22 6.33
N VAL A 116 10.38 19.66 7.12
CA VAL A 116 10.16 20.09 8.51
C VAL A 116 9.42 21.42 8.58
N GLN A 117 9.82 22.41 7.77
CA GLN A 117 9.17 23.71 7.67
C GLN A 117 8.44 23.82 6.34
N LYS A 118 7.17 23.43 6.33
CA LYS A 118 6.38 23.36 5.11
C LYS A 118 5.80 24.70 4.71
N SER A 119 6.02 25.06 3.47
CA SER A 119 5.19 26.02 2.75
C SER A 119 3.95 25.35 2.17
N LYS A 120 3.02 26.13 1.64
CA LYS A 120 1.82 25.60 0.96
C LYS A 120 2.16 24.81 -0.33
N LYS A 121 3.38 24.96 -0.85
CA LYS A 121 3.83 24.31 -2.10
C LYS A 121 4.61 23.03 -1.88
N ASP A 122 5.10 22.81 -0.67
CA ASP A 122 5.90 21.63 -0.37
C ASP A 122 5.04 20.36 -0.37
N VAL A 123 5.60 19.30 -0.92
CA VAL A 123 4.94 18.02 -1.12
C VAL A 123 5.76 16.93 -0.47
N ASP A 124 5.13 16.18 0.41
CA ASP A 124 5.63 14.94 1.00
C ASP A 124 4.45 14.02 1.36
N GLU A 125 4.73 12.86 1.94
CA GLU A 125 3.70 11.89 2.29
C GLU A 125 2.69 12.41 3.32
N SER A 126 3.11 13.33 4.20
CA SER A 126 2.19 13.93 5.19
C SER A 126 1.26 14.94 4.54
N THR A 127 1.72 15.67 3.53
CA THR A 127 0.87 16.60 2.77
C THR A 127 -0.11 15.87 1.88
N ASP A 128 0.29 14.77 1.25
CA ASP A 128 -0.61 13.90 0.49
C ASP A 128 -1.68 13.28 1.40
N THR A 129 -1.30 12.90 2.64
CA THR A 129 -2.28 12.45 3.64
C THR A 129 -3.25 13.57 4.02
N TYR A 130 -2.75 14.79 4.26
CA TYR A 130 -3.59 15.94 4.58
C TYR A 130 -4.63 16.21 3.50
N ASP A 131 -4.17 16.32 2.24
CA ASP A 131 -5.03 16.63 1.10
C ASP A 131 -6.06 15.51 0.85
N THR A 132 -5.66 14.25 1.05
CA THR A 132 -6.55 13.11 0.95
C THR A 132 -7.64 13.16 2.02
N VAL A 133 -7.29 13.38 3.28
CA VAL A 133 -8.25 13.46 4.39
C VAL A 133 -9.21 14.63 4.20
N ASP A 134 -8.71 15.79 3.78
CA ASP A 134 -9.51 16.98 3.50
C ASP A 134 -10.54 16.71 2.39
N TRP A 135 -10.12 16.04 1.32
CA TRP A 135 -11.00 15.64 0.24
C TRP A 135 -12.09 14.65 0.71
N LEU A 136 -11.69 13.63 1.49
CA LEU A 136 -12.61 12.58 1.96
C LEU A 136 -13.75 13.15 2.80
N ILE A 137 -13.44 13.99 3.78
CA ILE A 137 -14.49 14.57 4.66
C ILE A 137 -15.43 15.52 3.91
N LYS A 138 -14.94 16.20 2.86
CA LYS A 138 -15.72 17.13 2.05
C LYS A 138 -16.60 16.45 1.00
N ASN A 139 -16.17 15.31 0.46
CA ASN A 139 -16.80 14.70 -0.71
C ASN A 139 -17.58 13.42 -0.43
N LEU A 140 -17.27 12.71 0.66
CA LEU A 140 -18.02 11.52 1.03
C LEU A 140 -19.27 11.88 1.81
N LYS A 141 -20.42 11.40 1.33
CA LYS A 141 -21.68 11.55 2.07
C LYS A 141 -21.66 10.66 3.32
N ASN A 142 -22.37 11.09 4.35
CA ASN A 142 -22.59 10.33 5.59
C ASN A 142 -21.29 9.96 6.35
N ASN A 143 -20.18 10.65 6.13
CA ASN A 143 -19.03 10.54 6.99
C ASN A 143 -19.24 11.38 8.29
N ASN A 144 -18.59 10.97 9.37
CA ASN A 144 -18.66 11.67 10.67
C ASN A 144 -17.48 12.63 10.89
N GLU A 145 -16.74 12.96 9.83
CA GLU A 145 -15.55 13.83 9.85
C GLU A 145 -14.41 13.30 10.73
N LYS A 146 -14.41 12.01 11.04
CA LYS A 146 -13.34 11.35 11.78
C LYS A 146 -12.69 10.31 10.90
N VAL A 147 -11.38 10.45 10.71
CA VAL A 147 -10.55 9.54 9.92
C VAL A 147 -9.55 8.86 10.84
N GLY A 148 -9.52 7.55 10.80
CA GLY A 148 -8.41 6.74 11.29
C GLY A 148 -7.56 6.27 10.11
N GLN A 149 -6.27 6.08 10.34
CA GLN A 149 -5.39 5.42 9.38
C GLN A 149 -4.62 4.28 10.03
N TYR A 150 -4.22 3.31 9.22
CA TYR A 150 -3.44 2.16 9.68
C TYR A 150 -2.52 1.66 8.57
N GLY A 151 -1.52 0.91 8.95
CA GLY A 151 -0.63 0.24 8.01
C GLY A 151 0.43 -0.58 8.74
N THR A 152 0.91 -1.62 8.07
CA THR A 152 1.97 -2.50 8.58
C THR A 152 3.15 -2.46 7.61
N SER A 153 4.39 -2.43 8.13
CA SER A 153 5.62 -2.34 7.34
C SER A 153 5.67 -1.01 6.56
N TYR A 154 5.86 -1.00 5.27
CA TYR A 154 5.85 0.23 4.46
C TYR A 154 4.53 1.02 4.58
N PRO A 155 3.33 0.44 4.51
CA PRO A 155 2.09 1.14 4.89
C PRO A 155 2.10 1.66 6.34
N GLY A 156 2.86 1.05 7.25
CA GLY A 156 3.11 1.56 8.60
C GLY A 156 3.89 2.88 8.58
N PHE A 157 4.90 3.00 7.71
CA PHE A 157 5.58 4.28 7.47
C PHE A 157 4.59 5.36 7.01
N TYR A 158 3.71 5.08 6.04
CA TYR A 158 2.68 6.06 5.62
C TYR A 158 1.72 6.44 6.75
N ALA A 159 1.37 5.49 7.62
CA ALA A 159 0.55 5.80 8.80
C ALA A 159 1.30 6.67 9.81
N ALA A 160 2.60 6.45 10.02
CA ALA A 160 3.43 7.27 10.91
C ALA A 160 3.59 8.70 10.39
N VAL A 161 4.02 8.86 9.13
CA VAL A 161 4.22 10.21 8.54
C VAL A 161 2.90 10.92 8.30
N GLY A 162 1.82 10.19 8.05
CA GLY A 162 0.49 10.75 7.93
C GLY A 162 -0.01 11.38 9.23
N ALA A 163 0.36 10.84 10.40
CA ALA A 163 0.03 11.43 11.69
C ALA A 163 0.63 12.84 11.85
N ILE A 164 1.79 13.09 11.23
CA ILE A 164 2.48 14.39 11.25
C ILE A 164 1.72 15.45 10.40
N SER A 165 0.79 15.03 9.54
CA SER A 165 -0.01 15.94 8.73
C SER A 165 -0.80 16.96 9.55
N LYS A 166 -1.13 16.61 10.80
CA LYS A 166 -1.91 17.43 11.74
C LYS A 166 -3.30 17.85 11.20
N HIS A 167 -3.86 17.05 10.28
CA HIS A 167 -5.23 17.33 9.83
C HIS A 167 -6.22 17.10 10.97
N PRO A 168 -7.12 18.05 11.28
CA PRO A 168 -7.99 17.97 12.46
C PRO A 168 -8.96 16.76 12.43
N ALA A 169 -9.33 16.30 11.25
CA ALA A 169 -10.18 15.12 11.10
C ALA A 169 -9.41 13.79 11.21
N LEU A 170 -8.08 13.79 11.14
CA LEU A 170 -7.26 12.60 11.36
C LEU A 170 -7.09 12.37 12.87
N VAL A 171 -7.99 11.60 13.46
CA VAL A 171 -8.11 11.45 14.92
C VAL A 171 -7.38 10.22 15.48
N ALA A 172 -6.98 9.29 14.63
CA ALA A 172 -6.24 8.09 15.03
C ALA A 172 -5.27 7.64 13.95
N SER A 173 -4.11 7.16 14.36
CA SER A 173 -3.13 6.54 13.48
C SER A 173 -2.54 5.31 14.15
N SER A 174 -2.49 4.19 13.43
CA SER A 174 -1.97 2.91 13.90
C SER A 174 -0.83 2.43 13.00
N PRO A 175 0.37 2.99 13.15
CA PRO A 175 1.57 2.47 12.48
C PRO A 175 2.00 1.17 13.16
N GLN A 176 2.08 0.09 12.39
CA GLN A 176 2.52 -1.21 12.86
C GLN A 176 3.83 -1.57 12.18
N ALA A 177 4.88 -1.86 12.95
CA ALA A 177 6.22 -2.10 12.45
C ALA A 177 6.61 -1.13 11.31
N PRO A 178 6.49 0.20 11.53
CA PRO A 178 6.83 1.18 10.49
C PRO A 178 8.32 1.14 10.22
N ILE A 179 8.69 1.25 8.95
CA ILE A 179 10.08 1.47 8.57
C ILE A 179 10.43 2.92 8.91
N SER A 180 11.55 3.16 9.58
CA SER A 180 12.08 4.51 9.85
C SER A 180 13.39 4.77 9.12
N ASP A 181 14.21 3.74 9.00
CA ASP A 181 15.51 3.78 8.32
C ASP A 181 15.79 2.40 7.73
N PHE A 182 15.82 2.28 6.42
CA PHE A 182 16.01 1.01 5.75
C PHE A 182 17.37 0.37 6.07
N PHE A 183 18.40 1.17 6.31
CA PHE A 183 19.70 0.63 6.63
C PHE A 183 19.68 -0.15 7.96
N PHE A 184 19.10 0.45 9.01
CA PHE A 184 19.08 -0.14 10.34
C PHE A 184 17.89 -1.08 10.57
N ASP A 185 16.73 -0.78 10.01
CA ASP A 185 15.52 -1.56 10.29
C ASP A 185 15.47 -2.86 9.49
N ASP A 186 15.82 -2.79 8.19
CA ASP A 186 15.58 -3.88 7.26
C ASP A 186 16.85 -4.46 6.64
N PHE A 187 17.76 -3.60 6.10
CA PHE A 187 18.82 -4.11 5.21
C PHE A 187 20.02 -4.67 5.92
N HIS A 188 20.35 -4.12 7.07
CA HIS A 188 21.54 -4.54 7.79
C HIS A 188 21.22 -5.01 9.21
N HIS A 189 21.90 -6.08 9.63
CA HIS A 189 21.88 -6.54 11.00
C HIS A 189 23.31 -6.52 11.53
N ASN A 190 23.60 -5.68 12.52
CA ASN A 190 24.95 -5.45 13.03
C ASN A 190 25.98 -5.12 11.91
N GLY A 191 25.54 -4.35 10.91
CA GLY A 191 26.38 -3.96 9.77
C GLY A 191 26.44 -4.96 8.63
N ALA A 192 25.87 -6.16 8.79
CA ALA A 192 25.83 -7.15 7.73
C ALA A 192 24.54 -7.05 6.92
N PHE A 193 24.66 -6.95 5.60
CA PHE A 193 23.51 -6.92 4.70
C PHE A 193 22.71 -8.22 4.74
N ILE A 194 21.40 -8.12 4.86
CA ILE A 194 20.49 -9.26 4.88
C ILE A 194 20.19 -9.71 3.46
N MET A 195 20.93 -10.72 3.00
CA MET A 195 20.90 -11.22 1.61
C MET A 195 19.50 -11.63 1.12
N GLY A 196 18.58 -11.98 2.02
CA GLY A 196 17.18 -12.30 1.66
C GLY A 196 16.48 -11.16 0.93
N TYR A 197 16.81 -9.93 1.22
CA TYR A 197 16.24 -8.74 0.60
C TYR A 197 16.78 -8.41 -0.79
N PHE A 198 17.92 -8.97 -1.16
CA PHE A 198 18.53 -8.77 -2.47
C PHE A 198 17.58 -9.07 -3.66
N LYS A 199 16.69 -10.04 -3.50
CA LYS A 199 15.72 -10.41 -4.54
C LYS A 199 14.36 -9.70 -4.40
N THR A 200 14.05 -9.15 -3.25
CA THR A 200 12.70 -8.67 -2.92
C THR A 200 12.60 -7.15 -3.03
N PHE A 201 13.58 -6.42 -2.56
CA PHE A 201 13.52 -4.97 -2.42
C PHE A 201 13.87 -4.12 -3.65
N PRO A 202 14.46 -4.67 -4.73
CA PRO A 202 14.65 -3.89 -5.96
C PRO A 202 13.37 -3.26 -6.51
N VAL A 203 12.20 -3.79 -6.12
CA VAL A 203 10.89 -3.22 -6.44
C VAL A 203 10.75 -1.75 -6.02
N PHE A 204 11.45 -1.32 -4.98
CA PHE A 204 11.41 0.07 -4.53
C PHE A 204 12.24 1.01 -5.41
N GLY A 205 13.17 0.50 -6.18
CA GLY A 205 14.00 1.26 -7.11
C GLY A 205 13.50 1.29 -8.55
N VAL A 206 12.26 0.88 -8.81
CA VAL A 206 11.70 0.86 -10.15
C VAL A 206 10.61 1.92 -10.27
N GLN A 207 10.73 2.77 -11.30
CA GLN A 207 9.69 3.73 -11.67
C GLN A 207 8.77 3.15 -12.73
N LYS A 208 7.47 3.37 -12.57
CA LYS A 208 6.52 3.07 -13.64
C LYS A 208 6.52 4.19 -14.68
N THR A 209 6.25 3.85 -15.92
CA THR A 209 6.14 4.80 -17.03
C THR A 209 4.71 5.19 -17.39
N LYS A 210 3.73 4.42 -16.89
CA LYS A 210 2.29 4.62 -17.11
C LYS A 210 1.50 4.09 -15.91
N ALA A 211 0.21 4.39 -15.88
CA ALA A 211 -0.71 3.76 -14.92
C ALA A 211 -0.69 2.23 -15.10
N GLU A 212 -0.64 1.50 -13.98
CA GLU A 212 -0.48 0.05 -13.96
C GLU A 212 -1.44 -0.58 -12.95
N ASP A 213 -2.34 -1.42 -13.44
CA ASP A 213 -3.36 -2.10 -12.64
C ASP A 213 -2.99 -3.53 -12.23
N LYS A 214 -1.79 -3.99 -12.65
CA LYS A 214 -1.28 -5.33 -12.35
C LYS A 214 -0.10 -5.28 -11.41
N ALA A 215 0.08 -6.34 -10.66
CA ALA A 215 1.27 -6.52 -9.82
C ALA A 215 2.49 -6.79 -10.72
N TRP A 216 3.23 -5.75 -11.08
CA TRP A 216 4.42 -5.83 -11.92
C TRP A 216 5.72 -6.13 -11.15
N TYR A 217 5.65 -6.26 -9.84
CA TYR A 217 6.81 -6.55 -8.99
C TYR A 217 7.45 -7.91 -9.26
N SER A 218 6.65 -8.91 -9.62
CA SER A 218 7.14 -10.24 -9.94
C SER A 218 8.07 -10.25 -11.15
N ASP A 219 7.91 -9.30 -12.06
CA ASP A 219 8.71 -9.21 -13.28
C ASP A 219 10.11 -8.64 -13.01
N GLN A 220 10.29 -8.01 -11.85
CA GLN A 220 11.56 -7.46 -11.40
C GLN A 220 12.39 -8.46 -10.58
N SER A 221 11.85 -9.63 -10.28
CA SER A 221 12.55 -10.65 -9.51
C SER A 221 13.62 -11.34 -10.35
N ILE A 222 14.82 -11.53 -9.77
CA ILE A 222 15.86 -12.33 -10.40
C ILE A 222 15.37 -13.78 -10.50
N LYS A 223 15.29 -14.30 -11.71
CA LYS A 223 15.03 -15.72 -11.94
C LYS A 223 16.27 -16.50 -11.57
N SER A 224 16.25 -17.18 -10.43
CA SER A 224 17.32 -18.09 -10.04
C SER A 224 17.34 -19.29 -10.98
N THR A 225 18.54 -19.67 -11.45
CA THR A 225 18.76 -20.89 -12.23
C THR A 225 18.69 -22.14 -11.36
N SER A 226 18.81 -22.00 -10.04
CA SER A 226 18.74 -23.08 -9.05
C SER A 226 17.62 -22.87 -8.06
N ARG A 227 16.99 -23.98 -7.62
CA ARG A 227 16.08 -23.99 -6.47
C ARG A 227 16.83 -23.85 -5.14
N ASP A 228 18.12 -24.16 -5.12
CA ASP A 228 18.99 -23.98 -3.96
C ASP A 228 19.50 -22.53 -3.91
N GLY A 229 19.00 -21.78 -2.96
CA GLY A 229 19.40 -20.38 -2.76
C GLY A 229 20.88 -20.25 -2.40
N SER A 230 21.50 -21.26 -1.79
CA SER A 230 22.92 -21.20 -1.41
C SER A 230 23.85 -21.14 -2.64
N ILE A 231 23.48 -21.85 -3.71
CA ILE A 231 24.23 -21.80 -4.98
C ILE A 231 24.15 -20.38 -5.56
N PHE A 232 22.96 -19.79 -5.62
CA PHE A 232 22.78 -18.44 -6.14
C PHE A 232 23.64 -17.43 -5.37
N TYR A 233 23.59 -17.43 -4.03
CA TYR A 233 24.34 -16.46 -3.23
C TYR A 233 25.85 -16.68 -3.28
N LYS A 234 26.32 -17.94 -3.44
CA LYS A 234 27.73 -18.26 -3.66
C LYS A 234 28.24 -17.70 -4.99
N GLU A 235 27.42 -17.78 -6.04
CA GLU A 235 27.76 -17.29 -7.39
C GLU A 235 27.58 -15.77 -7.52
N LEU A 236 26.86 -15.12 -6.60
CA LEU A 236 26.62 -13.69 -6.61
C LEU A 236 27.89 -12.87 -6.41
N GLY A 237 28.83 -13.39 -5.62
CA GLY A 237 30.02 -12.67 -5.21
C GLY A 237 29.78 -11.67 -4.08
N THR A 238 30.41 -10.52 -4.13
CA THR A 238 30.15 -9.41 -3.20
C THR A 238 28.83 -8.76 -3.49
N LEU A 239 28.28 -8.01 -2.51
CA LEU A 239 27.04 -7.26 -2.70
C LEU A 239 27.16 -6.30 -3.89
N LYS A 240 28.29 -5.60 -4.01
CA LYS A 240 28.56 -4.69 -5.13
C LYS A 240 28.52 -5.39 -6.49
N GLU A 241 29.21 -6.52 -6.63
CA GLU A 241 29.19 -7.31 -7.88
C GLU A 241 27.77 -7.77 -8.22
N GLY A 242 27.01 -8.18 -7.21
CA GLY A 242 25.61 -8.54 -7.39
C GLY A 242 24.73 -7.37 -7.84
N VAL A 243 24.88 -6.21 -7.23
CA VAL A 243 24.11 -5.00 -7.62
C VAL A 243 24.51 -4.55 -9.02
N ASP A 244 25.78 -4.48 -9.34
CA ASP A 244 26.28 -4.12 -10.68
C ASP A 244 25.76 -5.07 -11.77
N LYS A 245 25.66 -6.36 -11.45
CA LYS A 245 25.21 -7.40 -12.38
C LYS A 245 23.71 -7.38 -12.63
N TYR A 246 22.89 -7.20 -11.59
CA TYR A 246 21.46 -7.40 -11.66
C TYR A 246 20.63 -6.11 -11.54
N TYR A 247 21.18 -5.06 -10.92
CA TYR A 247 20.45 -3.88 -10.50
C TYR A 247 21.18 -2.57 -10.80
N LYS A 248 22.00 -2.54 -11.83
CA LYS A 248 22.81 -1.39 -12.23
C LYS A 248 21.98 -0.09 -12.37
N ASP A 249 20.76 -0.21 -12.91
CA ASP A 249 19.88 0.94 -13.16
C ASP A 249 18.77 1.08 -12.08
N ASN A 250 18.88 0.33 -10.99
CA ASN A 250 17.91 0.39 -9.90
C ASN A 250 18.38 1.41 -8.86
N PHE A 251 17.75 2.58 -8.82
CA PHE A 251 18.18 3.68 -7.97
C PHE A 251 18.24 3.29 -6.48
N PHE A 252 17.29 2.50 -6.00
CA PHE A 252 17.25 2.10 -4.60
C PHE A 252 18.36 1.12 -4.23
N MET A 253 18.69 0.17 -5.13
CA MET A 253 19.78 -0.75 -4.89
C MET A 253 21.16 -0.07 -4.98
N GLN A 254 21.28 1.04 -5.70
CA GLN A 254 22.49 1.88 -5.70
C GLN A 254 22.60 2.66 -4.38
N GLU A 255 21.50 3.26 -3.88
CA GLU A 255 21.48 3.96 -2.60
C GLU A 255 21.89 3.10 -1.40
N ILE A 256 21.64 1.78 -1.44
CA ILE A 256 22.06 0.84 -0.39
C ILE A 256 23.57 0.65 -0.36
N MET A 257 24.25 0.92 -1.48
CA MET A 257 25.69 0.70 -1.64
C MET A 257 26.53 1.87 -1.15
N ASP A 258 25.96 3.06 -1.06
CA ASP A 258 26.59 4.30 -0.60
C ASP A 258 26.47 4.45 0.93
#